data_babb0b44d12c9b20acf118c0f28ac918
#
_entry.id   babb0b44d12c9b20acf118c0f28ac918
#
_cell.length_a   1.000
_cell.length_b   1.000
_cell.length_c   1.000
_cell.angle_alpha   90.00
_cell.angle_beta   90.00
_cell.angle_gamma   90.00
#
_symmetry.space_group_name_H-M   'P 1'
#
loop_
_entity.id
_entity.type
_entity.pdbx_description
1 polymer ?
#
loop_
_entity_poly.entity_id
_entity_poly.type
_entity_poly.pdbx_seq_one_letter_code
_entity_poly.pdbx_strand_id
1 'polypeptide(L)'
;MKIIGGEFSGRVIHSPKGKNTRPTSSRVKESLFNFLIHGFGIDFEGMDILDIFAGSGSLGIEALSRGARFCNFIDIESQSILAIKNNIKSLGLETKSNVRRSDVVKVDRHVMKDQR
;
A
#
# COMPACT_ATOMS: atom_id res chain seq x y z
N MET A 1 6.24 -1.00 -12.31
CA MET A 1 4.80 -0.73 -12.15
C MET A 1 4.56 0.76 -12.00
N LYS A 2 3.40 1.22 -12.43
CA LYS A 2 3.06 2.65 -12.35
C LYS A 2 1.83 2.88 -11.47
N ILE A 3 1.77 4.06 -10.88
CA ILE A 3 0.56 4.55 -10.22
C ILE A 3 -0.45 4.90 -11.32
N ILE A 4 -1.70 4.46 -11.15
CA ILE A 4 -2.72 4.58 -12.19
C ILE A 4 -3.44 5.92 -12.12
N GLY A 5 -3.94 6.27 -10.95
CA GLY A 5 -4.77 7.47 -10.80
C GLY A 5 -4.31 8.39 -9.69
N GLY A 6 -4.99 9.53 -9.57
CA GLY A 6 -4.74 10.49 -8.51
C GLY A 6 -3.54 11.39 -8.74
N GLU A 7 -3.07 11.96 -7.67
CA GLU A 7 -2.00 12.98 -7.68
C GLU A 7 -0.71 12.51 -8.32
N PHE A 8 -0.35 11.25 -8.12
CA PHE A 8 0.92 10.69 -8.59
C PHE A 8 0.78 9.79 -9.82
N SER A 9 -0.32 9.91 -10.57
CA SER A 9 -0.57 9.11 -11.77
C SER A 9 0.63 9.12 -12.71
N GLY A 10 1.03 7.94 -13.17
CA GLY A 10 2.15 7.77 -14.09
C GLY A 10 3.52 7.63 -13.41
N ARG A 11 3.63 7.88 -12.12
CA ARG A 11 4.89 7.71 -11.39
C ARG A 11 5.21 6.24 -11.21
N VAL A 12 6.49 5.91 -11.19
CA VAL A 12 6.96 4.52 -11.12
C VAL A 12 7.05 4.06 -9.67
N ILE A 13 6.64 2.80 -9.45
CA ILE A 13 6.81 2.08 -8.19
C ILE A 13 7.76 0.92 -8.43
N HIS A 14 8.81 0.83 -7.60
CA HIS A 14 9.81 -0.23 -7.71
C HIS A 14 9.43 -1.42 -6.84
N SER A 15 9.59 -2.62 -7.39
CA SER A 15 9.32 -3.87 -6.68
C SER A 15 10.46 -4.24 -5.73
N PRO A 16 10.17 -5.03 -4.68
CA PRO A 16 11.22 -5.55 -3.81
C PRO A 16 12.20 -6.41 -4.60
N LYS A 17 13.45 -6.39 -4.17
CA LYS A 17 14.46 -7.31 -4.71
C LYS A 17 14.26 -8.67 -4.06
N GLY A 18 14.16 -9.73 -4.88
CA GLY A 18 13.99 -11.08 -4.37
C GLY A 18 13.50 -12.02 -5.44
N LYS A 19 13.82 -13.31 -5.28
CA LYS A 19 13.57 -14.33 -6.32
C LYS A 19 12.10 -14.68 -6.47
N ASN A 20 11.31 -14.55 -5.42
CA ASN A 20 9.92 -15.01 -5.40
C ASN A 20 8.91 -13.88 -5.32
N THR A 21 9.35 -12.66 -5.57
CA THR A 21 8.47 -11.51 -5.49
C THR A 21 7.68 -11.39 -6.79
N ARG A 22 6.36 -11.47 -6.68
CA ARG A 22 5.46 -11.19 -7.78
C ARG A 22 4.76 -9.88 -7.50
N PRO A 23 5.12 -8.82 -8.21
CA PRO A 23 4.40 -7.56 -8.04
C PRO A 23 2.98 -7.71 -8.57
N THR A 24 2.04 -7.03 -7.92
CA THR A 24 0.69 -6.89 -8.45
C THR A 24 0.77 -6.15 -9.79
N SER A 25 0.22 -6.72 -10.84
CA SER A 25 0.27 -6.08 -12.15
C SER A 25 -0.54 -4.79 -12.15
N SER A 26 -0.17 -3.84 -13.00
CA SER A 26 -0.90 -2.59 -13.15
C SER A 26 -2.35 -2.82 -13.57
N ARG A 27 -2.59 -3.83 -14.42
CA ARG A 27 -3.93 -4.18 -14.87
C ARG A 27 -4.80 -4.70 -13.72
N VAL A 28 -4.27 -5.57 -12.88
CA VAL A 28 -5.00 -6.09 -11.71
C VAL A 28 -5.30 -4.97 -10.74
N LYS A 29 -4.32 -4.12 -10.48
CA LYS A 29 -4.50 -2.96 -9.59
C LYS A 29 -5.57 -2.01 -10.12
N GLU A 30 -5.53 -1.70 -11.40
CA GLU A 30 -6.53 -0.83 -12.04
C GLU A 30 -7.93 -1.43 -11.92
N SER A 31 -8.08 -2.74 -12.19
CA SER A 31 -9.36 -3.43 -12.08
C SER A 31 -9.88 -3.41 -10.64
N LEU A 32 -8.99 -3.61 -9.67
CA LEU A 32 -9.38 -3.58 -8.25
C LEU A 32 -9.90 -2.20 -7.84
N PHE A 33 -9.16 -1.15 -8.17
CA PHE A 33 -9.57 0.20 -7.78
C PHE A 33 -10.82 0.65 -8.53
N ASN A 34 -10.97 0.29 -9.81
CA ASN A 34 -12.21 0.56 -10.55
C ASN A 34 -13.40 -0.13 -9.89
N PHE A 35 -13.23 -1.37 -9.45
CA PHE A 35 -14.28 -2.11 -8.77
C PHE A 35 -14.65 -1.46 -7.43
N LEU A 36 -13.66 -1.06 -6.65
CA LEU A 36 -13.91 -0.40 -5.36
C LEU A 36 -14.64 0.93 -5.54
N ILE A 37 -14.21 1.74 -6.49
CA ILE A 37 -14.75 3.07 -6.71
C ILE A 37 -16.13 3.00 -7.38
N HIS A 38 -16.26 2.26 -8.48
CA HIS A 38 -17.48 2.23 -9.29
C HIS A 38 -18.44 1.14 -8.86
N GLY A 39 -17.94 0.02 -8.33
CA GLY A 39 -18.79 -1.07 -7.84
C GLY A 39 -19.33 -0.84 -6.45
N PHE A 40 -18.52 -0.31 -5.54
CA PHE A 40 -18.90 -0.07 -4.15
C PHE A 40 -19.04 1.39 -3.79
N GLY A 41 -18.72 2.31 -4.67
CA GLY A 41 -18.80 3.74 -4.40
C GLY A 41 -17.77 4.23 -3.38
N ILE A 42 -16.62 3.58 -3.29
CA ILE A 42 -15.59 3.98 -2.34
C ILE A 42 -14.91 5.26 -2.82
N ASP A 43 -14.85 6.24 -1.92
CA ASP A 43 -14.08 7.46 -2.10
C ASP A 43 -12.90 7.40 -1.14
N PHE A 44 -11.69 7.38 -1.69
CA PHE A 44 -10.47 7.27 -0.87
C PHE A 44 -10.12 8.55 -0.14
N GLU A 45 -10.70 9.68 -0.52
CA GLU A 45 -10.39 10.97 0.07
C GLU A 45 -10.56 10.95 1.59
N GLY A 46 -9.48 11.24 2.30
CA GLY A 46 -9.47 11.30 3.76
C GLY A 46 -9.45 9.95 4.48
N MET A 47 -9.41 8.83 3.75
CA MET A 47 -9.39 7.50 4.35
C MET A 47 -8.05 7.17 4.99
N ASP A 48 -8.10 6.40 6.07
CA ASP A 48 -6.93 5.73 6.64
C ASP A 48 -6.87 4.31 6.11
N ILE A 49 -5.70 3.91 5.61
CA ILE A 49 -5.50 2.64 4.91
C ILE A 49 -4.54 1.78 5.70
N LEU A 50 -4.84 0.49 5.74
CA LEU A 50 -3.92 -0.53 6.24
C LEU A 50 -3.60 -1.49 5.09
N ASP A 51 -2.35 -1.50 4.67
CA ASP A 51 -1.85 -2.36 3.59
C ASP A 51 -1.00 -3.47 4.21
N ILE A 52 -1.60 -4.64 4.38
CA ILE A 52 -0.92 -5.81 4.92
C ILE A 52 -0.43 -6.69 3.77
N PHE A 53 0.73 -7.35 3.95
CA PHE A 53 1.44 -8.03 2.85
C PHE A 53 1.79 -7.04 1.74
N ALA A 54 2.32 -5.89 2.14
CA ALA A 54 2.38 -4.71 1.28
C ALA A 54 3.29 -4.88 0.05
N GLY A 55 4.30 -5.75 0.11
CA GLY A 55 5.20 -5.98 -1.02
C GLY A 55 5.93 -4.70 -1.44
N SER A 56 5.64 -4.18 -2.62
CA SER A 56 6.16 -2.89 -3.09
C SER A 56 5.46 -1.68 -2.47
N GLY A 57 4.35 -1.91 -1.77
CA GLY A 57 3.47 -0.84 -1.30
C GLY A 57 2.53 -0.32 -2.38
N SER A 58 2.42 -1.00 -3.51
CA SER A 58 1.68 -0.53 -4.66
C SER A 58 0.23 -0.20 -4.38
N LEU A 59 -0.48 -1.05 -3.63
CA LEU A 59 -1.90 -0.82 -3.33
C LEU A 59 -2.10 0.36 -2.38
N GLY A 60 -1.34 0.42 -1.30
CA GLY A 60 -1.43 1.53 -0.36
C GLY A 60 -1.00 2.86 -0.96
N ILE A 61 0.05 2.85 -1.79
CA ILE A 61 0.50 4.05 -2.50
C ILE A 61 -0.57 4.52 -3.50
N GLU A 62 -1.22 3.57 -4.18
CA GLU A 62 -2.33 3.93 -5.08
C GLU A 62 -3.45 4.64 -4.32
N ALA A 63 -3.81 4.13 -3.13
CA ALA A 63 -4.83 4.75 -2.30
C ALA A 63 -4.41 6.15 -1.85
N LEU A 64 -3.15 6.33 -1.45
CA LEU A 64 -2.62 7.65 -1.08
C LEU A 64 -2.66 8.60 -2.27
N SER A 65 -2.31 8.13 -3.47
CA SER A 65 -2.38 8.92 -4.69
C SER A 65 -3.81 9.39 -4.98
N ARG A 66 -4.80 8.60 -4.61
CA ARG A 66 -6.22 8.92 -4.84
C ARG A 66 -6.87 9.68 -3.69
N GLY A 67 -6.06 10.15 -2.74
CA GLY A 67 -6.55 11.07 -1.71
C GLY A 67 -6.62 10.50 -0.30
N ALA A 68 -6.22 9.25 -0.08
CA ALA A 68 -6.19 8.70 1.28
C ALA A 68 -5.32 9.56 2.18
N ARG A 69 -5.75 9.72 3.44
CA ARG A 69 -5.08 10.58 4.40
C ARG A 69 -3.78 9.96 4.89
N PHE A 70 -3.78 8.67 5.15
CA PHE A 70 -2.66 7.98 5.76
C PHE A 70 -2.70 6.51 5.41
N CYS A 71 -1.52 5.89 5.26
CA CYS A 71 -1.42 4.46 5.04
C CYS A 71 -0.37 3.83 5.95
N ASN A 72 -0.78 2.79 6.66
CA ASN A 72 0.13 1.90 7.38
C ASN A 72 0.47 0.72 6.48
N PHE A 73 1.76 0.56 6.18
CA PHE A 73 2.27 -0.56 5.38
C PHE A 73 2.90 -1.58 6.32
N ILE A 74 2.47 -2.82 6.21
CA ILE A 74 2.99 -3.92 7.04
C ILE A 74 3.43 -5.06 6.12
N ASP A 75 4.63 -5.56 6.36
CA ASP A 75 5.14 -6.74 5.67
C ASP A 75 6.14 -7.43 6.58
N ILE A 76 6.32 -8.73 6.40
CA ILE A 76 7.30 -9.49 7.19
C ILE A 76 8.68 -9.49 6.55
N GLU A 77 8.75 -9.27 5.23
CA GLU A 77 9.99 -9.36 4.47
C GLU A 77 10.77 -8.05 4.50
N SER A 78 12.05 -8.14 4.88
CA SER A 78 12.90 -6.95 4.96
C SER A 78 13.09 -6.26 3.60
N GLN A 79 13.12 -7.02 2.51
CA GLN A 79 13.26 -6.45 1.16
C GLN A 79 11.99 -5.68 0.77
N SER A 80 10.83 -6.15 1.18
CA SER A 80 9.57 -5.41 0.97
C SER A 80 9.59 -4.08 1.72
N ILE A 81 9.99 -4.11 2.98
CA ILE A 81 10.10 -2.89 3.80
C ILE A 81 11.02 -1.86 3.14
N LEU A 82 12.17 -2.31 2.64
CA LEU A 82 13.12 -1.44 1.96
C LEU A 82 12.51 -0.82 0.69
N ALA A 83 11.84 -1.64 -0.13
CA ALA A 83 11.20 -1.17 -1.35
C ALA A 83 10.10 -0.15 -1.04
N ILE A 84 9.25 -0.42 -0.05
CA ILE A 84 8.19 0.50 0.35
C ILE A 84 8.77 1.83 0.79
N LYS A 85 9.79 1.81 1.64
CA LYS A 85 10.43 3.04 2.13
C LYS A 85 11.04 3.85 0.99
N ASN A 86 11.69 3.19 0.04
CA ASN A 86 12.26 3.85 -1.12
C ASN A 86 11.18 4.49 -1.99
N ASN A 87 10.08 3.79 -2.22
CA ASN A 87 8.96 4.32 -3.02
C ASN A 87 8.31 5.51 -2.31
N ILE A 88 8.09 5.43 -1.02
CA ILE A 88 7.54 6.52 -0.22
C ILE A 88 8.44 7.76 -0.28
N LYS A 89 9.74 7.57 -0.11
CA LYS A 89 10.70 8.66 -0.17
C LYS A 89 10.71 9.32 -1.55
N SER A 90 10.69 8.52 -2.61
CA SER A 90 10.66 9.01 -3.99
C SER A 90 9.45 9.90 -4.26
N LEU A 91 8.32 9.60 -3.62
CA LEU A 91 7.06 10.31 -3.82
C LEU A 91 6.82 11.41 -2.78
N GLY A 92 7.70 11.55 -1.78
CA GLY A 92 7.52 12.54 -0.74
C GLY A 92 6.34 12.24 0.20
N LEU A 93 6.05 10.96 0.43
CA LEU A 93 4.89 10.53 1.21
C LEU A 93 5.23 10.15 2.65
N GLU A 94 6.39 10.55 3.17
CA GLU A 94 6.85 10.14 4.50
C GLU A 94 5.89 10.57 5.61
N THR A 95 5.27 11.74 5.48
CA THR A 95 4.35 12.25 6.51
C THR A 95 2.95 11.61 6.43
N LYS A 96 2.67 10.89 5.36
CA LYS A 96 1.37 10.24 5.15
C LYS A 96 1.46 8.72 5.25
N SER A 97 2.54 8.20 5.81
CA SER A 97 2.75 6.76 5.84
C SER A 97 3.52 6.34 7.07
N ASN A 98 3.31 5.09 7.44
CA ASN A 98 4.10 4.39 8.43
C ASN A 98 4.42 3.01 7.86
N VAL A 99 5.69 2.59 7.96
CA VAL A 99 6.13 1.31 7.41
C VAL A 99 6.68 0.47 8.55
N ARG A 100 6.11 -0.72 8.72
CA ARG A 100 6.53 -1.60 9.81
C ARG A 100 6.73 -3.02 9.32
N ARG A 101 7.85 -3.60 9.71
CA ARG A 101 8.10 -5.03 9.54
C ARG A 101 7.44 -5.76 10.70
N SER A 102 6.43 -6.57 10.41
CA SER A 102 5.69 -7.29 11.43
C SER A 102 5.03 -8.53 10.86
N ASP A 103 4.85 -9.52 11.73
CA ASP A 103 4.05 -10.70 11.43
C ASP A 103 2.57 -10.32 11.57
N VAL A 104 1.82 -10.45 10.49
CA VAL A 104 0.39 -10.09 10.45
C VAL A 104 -0.42 -10.85 11.50
N VAL A 105 -0.09 -12.12 11.73
CA VAL A 105 -0.79 -12.93 12.73
C VAL A 105 -0.65 -12.32 14.13
N LYS A 106 0.53 -11.81 14.47
CA LYS A 106 0.74 -11.13 15.76
C LYS A 106 -0.03 -9.81 15.82
N VAL A 107 -0.09 -9.07 14.73
CA VAL A 107 -0.86 -7.83 14.65
C VAL A 107 -2.33 -8.12 14.92
N ASP A 108 -2.90 -9.13 14.26
CA ASP A 108 -4.30 -9.50 14.44
C ASP A 108 -4.61 -9.91 15.88
N ARG A 109 -3.75 -10.72 16.49
CA ARG A 109 -3.92 -11.13 17.88
C ARG A 109 -3.92 -9.93 18.82
N HIS A 110 -3.03 -8.98 18.58
CA HIS A 110 -2.93 -7.78 19.40
C HIS A 110 -4.20 -6.93 19.27
N VAL A 111 -4.67 -6.70 18.08
CA VAL A 111 -5.90 -5.94 17.81
C VAL A 111 -7.09 -6.63 18.46
N MET A 112 -7.22 -7.95 18.34
CA MET A 112 -8.31 -8.70 18.96
C MET A 112 -8.28 -8.63 20.48
N LYS A 113 -7.10 -8.62 21.10
CA LYS A 113 -6.96 -8.42 22.54
C LYS A 113 -7.46 -7.05 22.99
N ASP A 114 -7.10 -6.03 22.23
CA ASP A 114 -7.44 -4.65 22.59
C ASP A 114 -8.93 -4.36 22.45
N GLN A 115 -9.65 -5.14 21.67
CA GLN A 115 -11.10 -4.99 21.48
C GLN A 115 -11.95 -5.61 22.58
N ARG A 116 -11.35 -6.26 23.55
CA ARG A 116 -12.05 -6.80 24.70
C ARG A 116 -12.22 -5.72 25.78
#